data_638e0c629e7f71fb02e092078acc5fa9
#
_entry.id   638e0c629e7f71fb02e092078acc5fa9
#
_cell.length_a   1.000
_cell.length_b   1.000
_cell.length_c   1.000
_cell.angle_alpha   90.00
_cell.angle_beta   90.00
_cell.angle_gamma   90.00
#
_symmetry.space_group_name_H-M   'P 1'
#
loop_
_entity.id
_entity.type
_entity.pdbx_description
1 polymer ?
#
loop_
_entity_poly.entity_id
_entity_poly.type
_entity_poly.pdbx_seq_one_letter_code
_entity_poly.pdbx_strand_id
1 'polypeptide(L)'
;MNKLEWNLQEIFTDNQSFYDEIDNIKQLLEDVKNYENIELNSTLILNLLDKKWKIKEKSNNILIYGSLMYYKNVNDDECIELKRVAETFNNDVNTILKFIDRMILNLGFEKVSSFIVENPRLEIYKLSLHNLFRLEEHIKSDETNQKIKENSDNINEQLSIYNNLLKDIEYGNICVDGEEIKITSSNFAKYISSRDRDTRKQTYYAVNSSFKKEKDNFANLLNKIYGYRIENSILEKYNSVLEKILFEENINPEIISKLIESVNNNLDLIQNYLKIKSDLLEIEEPHLYDFGVPLD
;
A
#
# COMPACT_ATOMS: atom_id res chain seq x y z
N MET A 1 -16.87 -27.87 -10.09
CA MET A 1 -16.38 -26.46 -10.16
C MET A 1 -14.87 -26.52 -9.96
N ASN A 2 -14.08 -26.15 -10.95
CA ASN A 2 -12.64 -25.99 -10.74
C ASN A 2 -12.46 -24.85 -9.73
N LYS A 3 -11.85 -25.16 -8.57
CA LYS A 3 -11.47 -24.14 -7.62
C LYS A 3 -10.43 -23.23 -8.30
N LEU A 4 -10.75 -21.95 -8.42
CA LEU A 4 -9.77 -20.96 -8.86
C LEU A 4 -8.77 -20.78 -7.70
N GLU A 5 -7.55 -21.26 -7.88
CA GLU A 5 -6.46 -21.14 -6.92
C GLU A 5 -5.27 -20.43 -7.58
N TRP A 6 -4.53 -19.66 -6.79
CA TRP A 6 -3.29 -19.05 -7.26
C TRP A 6 -2.23 -20.11 -7.51
N ASN A 7 -1.57 -20.05 -8.66
CA ASN A 7 -0.43 -20.93 -8.96
C ASN A 7 0.86 -20.33 -8.37
N LEU A 8 1.06 -20.51 -7.08
CA LEU A 8 2.23 -19.95 -6.38
C LEU A 8 3.53 -20.65 -6.75
N GLN A 9 3.47 -21.82 -7.42
CA GLN A 9 4.66 -22.53 -7.92
C GLN A 9 5.37 -21.77 -9.04
N GLU A 10 4.73 -20.79 -9.67
CA GLU A 10 5.40 -19.88 -10.62
C GLU A 10 6.37 -18.91 -9.93
N ILE A 11 6.23 -18.71 -8.60
CA ILE A 11 7.17 -17.86 -7.83
C ILE A 11 8.21 -18.76 -7.16
N PHE A 12 7.77 -19.73 -6.35
CA PHE A 12 8.62 -20.74 -5.73
C PHE A 12 7.94 -22.10 -5.79
N THR A 13 8.67 -23.13 -6.17
CA THR A 13 8.15 -24.49 -6.33
C THR A 13 7.64 -25.09 -5.01
N ASP A 14 8.28 -24.72 -3.91
CA ASP A 14 8.01 -25.17 -2.55
C ASP A 14 8.64 -24.21 -1.51
N ASN A 15 8.41 -24.46 -0.23
CA ASN A 15 8.95 -23.65 0.85
C ASN A 15 10.49 -23.75 0.95
N GLN A 16 11.11 -24.86 0.51
CA GLN A 16 12.56 -24.98 0.51
C GLN A 16 13.19 -24.01 -0.49
N SER A 17 12.65 -23.92 -1.71
CA SER A 17 13.13 -22.97 -2.74
C SER A 17 12.96 -21.49 -2.31
N PHE A 18 11.96 -21.19 -1.48
CA PHE A 18 11.81 -19.87 -0.84
C PHE A 18 12.99 -19.58 0.12
N TYR A 19 13.37 -20.53 0.99
CA TYR A 19 14.50 -20.35 1.91
C TYR A 19 15.85 -20.33 1.19
N ASP A 20 16.02 -21.17 0.16
CA ASP A 20 17.22 -21.19 -0.68
C ASP A 20 17.45 -19.83 -1.37
N GLU A 21 16.37 -19.17 -1.82
CA GLU A 21 16.46 -17.83 -2.41
C GLU A 21 16.82 -16.76 -1.37
N ILE A 22 16.35 -16.87 -0.12
CA ILE A 22 16.79 -15.99 0.97
C ILE A 22 18.30 -16.10 1.15
N ASP A 23 18.86 -17.34 1.17
CA ASP A 23 20.29 -17.53 1.34
C ASP A 23 21.10 -17.06 0.13
N ASN A 24 20.57 -17.21 -1.08
CA ASN A 24 21.15 -16.62 -2.29
C ASN A 24 21.22 -15.08 -2.21
N ILE A 25 20.13 -14.44 -1.75
CA ILE A 25 20.11 -12.96 -1.59
C ILE A 25 21.13 -12.53 -0.52
N LYS A 26 21.29 -13.27 0.60
CA LYS A 26 22.31 -12.95 1.61
C LYS A 26 23.73 -12.96 1.00
N GLN A 27 24.04 -13.92 0.14
CA GLN A 27 25.33 -13.94 -0.57
C GLN A 27 25.50 -12.72 -1.49
N LEU A 28 24.44 -12.35 -2.24
CA LEU A 28 24.48 -11.15 -3.08
C LEU A 28 24.65 -9.86 -2.25
N LEU A 29 24.08 -9.79 -1.05
CA LEU A 29 24.26 -8.66 -0.14
C LEU A 29 25.71 -8.57 0.37
N GLU A 30 26.34 -9.68 0.72
CA GLU A 30 27.77 -9.70 1.09
C GLU A 30 28.66 -9.26 -0.10
N ASP A 31 28.35 -9.71 -1.32
CA ASP A 31 29.06 -9.26 -2.52
C ASP A 31 28.96 -7.75 -2.73
N VAL A 32 27.80 -7.18 -2.47
CA VAL A 32 27.58 -5.72 -2.63
C VAL A 32 28.29 -4.92 -1.52
N LYS A 33 28.38 -5.44 -0.30
CA LYS A 33 29.13 -4.81 0.81
C LYS A 33 30.61 -4.62 0.50
N ASN A 34 31.20 -5.47 -0.32
CA ASN A 34 32.61 -5.33 -0.74
C ASN A 34 32.88 -4.03 -1.52
N TYR A 35 31.85 -3.33 -1.99
CA TYR A 35 31.97 -2.02 -2.63
C TYR A 35 31.90 -0.85 -1.64
N GLU A 36 31.60 -1.09 -0.38
CA GLU A 36 31.62 -0.07 0.66
C GLU A 36 33.03 0.51 0.76
N ASN A 37 33.16 1.81 0.70
CA ASN A 37 34.43 2.56 0.72
C ASN A 37 35.28 2.49 -0.58
N ILE A 38 34.78 1.97 -1.69
CA ILE A 38 35.45 2.07 -2.98
C ILE A 38 35.08 3.40 -3.64
N GLU A 39 36.06 4.08 -4.25
CA GLU A 39 35.80 5.28 -5.04
C GLU A 39 34.96 4.92 -6.29
N LEU A 40 33.78 5.54 -6.37
CA LEU A 40 32.83 5.26 -7.44
C LEU A 40 33.17 6.00 -8.73
N ASN A 41 33.07 5.30 -9.86
CA ASN A 41 33.05 5.83 -11.21
C ASN A 41 31.77 5.41 -11.95
N SER A 42 31.57 5.88 -13.19
CA SER A 42 30.36 5.62 -13.97
C SER A 42 30.05 4.13 -14.18
N THR A 43 31.08 3.30 -14.31
CA THR A 43 30.93 1.83 -14.47
C THR A 43 30.57 1.16 -13.16
N LEU A 44 31.21 1.56 -12.05
CA LEU A 44 30.93 0.97 -10.73
C LEU A 44 29.53 1.35 -10.22
N ILE A 45 29.09 2.59 -10.44
CA ILE A 45 27.72 3.00 -10.10
C ILE A 45 26.71 2.16 -10.87
N LEU A 46 26.90 1.95 -12.18
CA LEU A 46 26.02 1.11 -12.97
C LEU A 46 25.93 -0.30 -12.39
N ASN A 47 27.08 -0.92 -12.13
CA ASN A 47 27.15 -2.27 -11.57
C ASN A 47 26.46 -2.37 -10.19
N LEU A 48 26.63 -1.36 -9.32
CA LEU A 48 25.98 -1.31 -8.02
C LEU A 48 24.47 -1.16 -8.13
N LEU A 49 24.01 -0.31 -9.05
CA LEU A 49 22.58 -0.12 -9.29
C LEU A 49 21.95 -1.38 -9.87
N ASP A 50 22.58 -2.02 -10.84
CA ASP A 50 22.12 -3.29 -11.43
C ASP A 50 21.99 -4.37 -10.33
N LYS A 51 23.01 -4.52 -9.48
CA LYS A 51 22.99 -5.46 -8.35
C LYS A 51 21.89 -5.10 -7.32
N LYS A 52 21.78 -3.82 -6.95
CA LYS A 52 20.75 -3.31 -6.02
C LYS A 52 19.35 -3.68 -6.51
N TRP A 53 19.05 -3.40 -7.78
CA TRP A 53 17.73 -3.69 -8.33
C TRP A 53 17.45 -5.18 -8.43
N LYS A 54 18.43 -5.99 -8.82
CA LYS A 54 18.31 -7.45 -8.84
C LYS A 54 18.03 -8.02 -7.45
N ILE A 55 18.72 -7.52 -6.42
CA ILE A 55 18.47 -7.93 -5.02
C ILE A 55 17.06 -7.53 -4.58
N LYS A 56 16.62 -6.30 -4.90
CA LYS A 56 15.27 -5.83 -4.58
C LYS A 56 14.17 -6.64 -5.28
N GLU A 57 14.34 -6.95 -6.56
CA GLU A 57 13.41 -7.80 -7.31
C GLU A 57 13.24 -9.16 -6.65
N LYS A 58 14.35 -9.83 -6.33
CA LYS A 58 14.35 -11.11 -5.66
C LYS A 58 13.72 -11.06 -4.26
N SER A 59 14.07 -10.04 -3.47
CA SER A 59 13.48 -9.82 -2.14
C SER A 59 11.97 -9.52 -2.21
N ASN A 60 11.52 -8.82 -3.25
CA ASN A 60 10.11 -8.58 -3.48
C ASN A 60 9.35 -9.88 -3.83
N ASN A 61 9.95 -10.80 -4.57
CA ASN A 61 9.37 -12.12 -4.84
C ASN A 61 9.20 -12.93 -3.54
N ILE A 62 10.18 -12.86 -2.62
CA ILE A 62 10.08 -13.43 -1.27
C ILE A 62 8.87 -12.83 -0.53
N LEU A 63 8.73 -11.50 -0.53
CA LEU A 63 7.63 -10.79 0.14
C LEU A 63 6.26 -11.16 -0.44
N ILE A 64 6.15 -11.20 -1.77
CA ILE A 64 4.90 -11.55 -2.47
C ILE A 64 4.50 -12.99 -2.14
N TYR A 65 5.43 -13.96 -2.25
CA TYR A 65 5.14 -15.36 -1.95
C TYR A 65 4.66 -15.56 -0.52
N GLY A 66 5.40 -15.04 0.48
CA GLY A 66 5.00 -15.15 1.88
C GLY A 66 3.64 -14.53 2.16
N SER A 67 3.34 -13.39 1.54
CA SER A 67 2.04 -12.73 1.67
C SER A 67 0.91 -13.54 1.05
N LEU A 68 1.10 -14.09 -0.15
CA LEU A 68 0.09 -14.88 -0.84
C LEU A 68 -0.15 -16.24 -0.15
N MET A 69 0.90 -16.87 0.39
CA MET A 69 0.75 -18.08 1.21
C MET A 69 -0.11 -17.82 2.44
N TYR A 70 0.13 -16.71 3.14
CA TYR A 70 -0.71 -16.30 4.27
C TYR A 70 -2.17 -16.09 3.87
N TYR A 71 -2.45 -15.38 2.76
CA TYR A 71 -3.83 -15.16 2.31
C TYR A 71 -4.53 -16.43 1.79
N LYS A 72 -3.76 -17.42 1.35
CA LYS A 72 -4.28 -18.74 1.00
C LYS A 72 -4.82 -19.47 2.23
N ASN A 73 -4.14 -19.37 3.38
CA ASN A 73 -4.59 -19.95 4.64
C ASN A 73 -4.12 -19.12 5.86
N VAL A 74 -4.95 -18.18 6.28
CA VAL A 74 -4.65 -17.22 7.34
C VAL A 74 -4.54 -17.83 8.75
N ASN A 75 -4.96 -19.08 8.93
CA ASN A 75 -4.94 -19.79 10.21
C ASN A 75 -3.86 -20.90 10.26
N ASP A 76 -3.05 -21.01 9.24
CA ASP A 76 -1.97 -21.97 9.16
C ASP A 76 -0.67 -21.37 9.71
N ASP A 77 -0.09 -22.02 10.72
CA ASP A 77 1.09 -21.52 11.41
C ASP A 77 2.30 -21.39 10.46
N GLU A 78 2.46 -22.31 9.50
CA GLU A 78 3.52 -22.26 8.51
C GLU A 78 3.34 -21.05 7.56
N CYS A 79 2.13 -20.80 7.11
CA CYS A 79 1.80 -19.66 6.26
C CYS A 79 2.00 -18.31 6.99
N ILE A 80 1.68 -18.25 8.29
CA ILE A 80 1.93 -17.09 9.15
C ILE A 80 3.44 -16.85 9.28
N GLU A 81 4.21 -17.90 9.51
CA GLU A 81 5.66 -17.81 9.65
C GLU A 81 6.35 -17.40 8.34
N LEU A 82 5.95 -17.95 7.19
CA LEU A 82 6.47 -17.55 5.88
C LEU A 82 6.27 -16.05 5.64
N LYS A 83 5.09 -15.51 5.95
CA LYS A 83 4.82 -14.08 5.84
C LYS A 83 5.75 -13.27 6.76
N ARG A 84 5.87 -13.66 8.03
CA ARG A 84 6.71 -12.97 9.00
C ARG A 84 8.18 -12.95 8.57
N VAL A 85 8.70 -14.08 8.12
CA VAL A 85 10.07 -14.19 7.59
C VAL A 85 10.26 -13.31 6.37
N ALA A 86 9.32 -13.32 5.43
CA ALA A 86 9.37 -12.52 4.21
C ALA A 86 9.37 -11.01 4.49
N GLU A 87 8.50 -10.53 5.37
CA GLU A 87 8.41 -9.12 5.77
C GLU A 87 9.70 -8.67 6.48
N THR A 88 10.18 -9.44 7.45
CA THR A 88 11.41 -9.13 8.18
C THR A 88 12.60 -9.08 7.24
N PHE A 89 12.78 -10.11 6.41
CA PHE A 89 13.88 -10.19 5.48
C PHE A 89 13.88 -9.05 4.45
N ASN A 90 12.73 -8.71 3.88
CA ASN A 90 12.62 -7.59 2.94
C ASN A 90 12.97 -6.25 3.59
N ASN A 91 12.60 -6.03 4.85
CA ASN A 91 12.97 -4.84 5.61
C ASN A 91 14.49 -4.76 5.86
N ASP A 92 15.11 -5.90 6.19
CA ASP A 92 16.57 -6.00 6.40
C ASP A 92 17.33 -5.72 5.09
N VAL A 93 16.90 -6.30 3.97
CA VAL A 93 17.46 -6.02 2.62
C VAL A 93 17.40 -4.53 2.31
N ASN A 94 16.23 -3.89 2.48
CA ASN A 94 16.07 -2.47 2.23
C ASN A 94 16.97 -1.61 3.13
N THR A 95 17.17 -2.02 4.38
CA THR A 95 18.04 -1.31 5.33
C THR A 95 19.51 -1.44 4.94
N ILE A 96 19.95 -2.64 4.59
CA ILE A 96 21.34 -2.89 4.17
C ILE A 96 21.66 -2.10 2.90
N LEU A 97 20.78 -2.10 1.90
CA LEU A 97 21.05 -1.43 0.62
C LEU A 97 21.11 0.11 0.70
N LYS A 98 20.72 0.73 1.81
CA LYS A 98 20.79 2.21 2.00
C LYS A 98 22.22 2.76 1.93
N PHE A 99 23.25 1.94 2.19
CA PHE A 99 24.63 2.43 2.07
C PHE A 99 24.97 2.85 0.63
N ILE A 100 24.41 2.17 -0.38
CA ILE A 100 24.61 2.52 -1.80
C ILE A 100 24.07 3.91 -2.07
N ASP A 101 22.90 4.25 -1.54
CA ASP A 101 22.30 5.57 -1.69
C ASP A 101 23.19 6.65 -1.05
N ARG A 102 23.71 6.37 0.15
CA ARG A 102 24.67 7.27 0.83
C ARG A 102 25.96 7.46 0.03
N MET A 103 26.52 6.39 -0.54
CA MET A 103 27.72 6.50 -1.39
C MET A 103 27.46 7.37 -2.61
N ILE A 104 26.30 7.25 -3.27
CA ILE A 104 25.92 8.04 -4.43
C ILE A 104 25.71 9.51 -4.04
N LEU A 105 25.00 9.79 -2.95
CA LEU A 105 24.78 11.14 -2.44
C LEU A 105 26.10 11.85 -2.10
N ASN A 106 27.06 11.15 -1.52
CA ASN A 106 28.38 11.70 -1.18
C ASN A 106 29.18 12.17 -2.40
N LEU A 107 28.87 11.70 -3.60
CA LEU A 107 29.51 12.19 -4.85
C LEU A 107 28.98 13.55 -5.27
N GLY A 108 27.76 13.89 -4.87
CA GLY A 108 27.05 15.08 -5.32
C GLY A 108 26.37 14.95 -6.69
N PHE A 109 25.31 15.73 -6.86
CA PHE A 109 24.44 15.68 -8.05
C PHE A 109 25.18 15.92 -9.38
N GLU A 110 26.08 16.92 -9.40
CA GLU A 110 26.83 17.28 -10.62
C GLU A 110 27.72 16.14 -11.11
N LYS A 111 28.43 15.48 -10.18
CA LYS A 111 29.29 14.35 -10.50
C LYS A 111 28.49 13.16 -11.02
N VAL A 112 27.39 12.81 -10.38
CA VAL A 112 26.52 11.72 -10.82
C VAL A 112 25.89 12.04 -12.18
N SER A 113 25.49 13.30 -12.42
CA SER A 113 25.00 13.76 -13.72
C SER A 113 26.06 13.63 -14.82
N SER A 114 27.33 13.92 -14.53
CA SER A 114 28.43 13.71 -15.49
C SER A 114 28.63 12.23 -15.81
N PHE A 115 28.44 11.33 -14.84
CA PHE A 115 28.53 9.88 -15.05
C PHE A 115 27.40 9.34 -15.94
N ILE A 116 26.20 9.92 -15.87
CA ILE A 116 25.10 9.55 -16.79
C ILE A 116 25.47 9.91 -18.23
N VAL A 117 26.12 11.07 -18.46
CA VAL A 117 26.59 11.48 -19.79
C VAL A 117 27.74 10.57 -20.27
N GLU A 118 28.66 10.22 -19.38
CA GLU A 118 29.82 9.37 -19.68
C GLU A 118 29.39 7.93 -19.99
N ASN A 119 28.41 7.39 -19.30
CA ASN A 119 27.91 6.03 -19.47
C ASN A 119 26.39 6.03 -19.75
N PRO A 120 25.98 6.01 -21.04
CA PRO A 120 24.58 6.07 -21.44
C PRO A 120 23.68 4.95 -20.86
N ARG A 121 24.25 3.83 -20.41
CA ARG A 121 23.49 2.77 -19.73
C ARG A 121 22.91 3.22 -18.38
N LEU A 122 23.45 4.28 -17.77
CA LEU A 122 22.92 4.89 -16.57
C LEU A 122 21.62 5.67 -16.80
N GLU A 123 21.24 5.98 -18.05
CA GLU A 123 20.01 6.72 -18.37
C GLU A 123 18.75 6.03 -17.81
N ILE A 124 18.73 4.69 -17.77
CA ILE A 124 17.60 3.93 -17.16
C ILE A 124 17.42 4.24 -15.67
N TYR A 125 18.47 4.66 -14.97
CA TYR A 125 18.45 5.01 -13.53
C TYR A 125 18.33 6.51 -13.29
N LYS A 126 18.30 7.35 -14.33
CA LYS A 126 18.29 8.81 -14.20
C LYS A 126 17.18 9.31 -13.31
N LEU A 127 15.94 8.83 -13.49
CA LEU A 127 14.82 9.27 -12.67
C LEU A 127 15.01 8.88 -11.20
N SER A 128 15.47 7.66 -10.92
CA SER A 128 15.69 7.20 -9.54
C SER A 128 16.85 7.94 -8.88
N LEU A 129 17.91 8.27 -9.62
CA LEU A 129 19.03 9.08 -9.15
C LEU A 129 18.60 10.53 -8.86
N HIS A 130 17.83 11.15 -9.76
CA HIS A 130 17.25 12.48 -9.52
C HIS A 130 16.37 12.49 -8.26
N ASN A 131 15.52 11.48 -8.09
CA ASN A 131 14.69 11.37 -6.91
C ASN A 131 15.51 11.17 -5.63
N LEU A 132 16.61 10.43 -5.69
CA LEU A 132 17.51 10.25 -4.55
C LEU A 132 18.06 11.59 -4.05
N PHE A 133 18.58 12.43 -4.95
CA PHE A 133 19.09 13.77 -4.60
C PHE A 133 17.98 14.72 -4.16
N ARG A 134 16.80 14.66 -4.78
CA ARG A 134 15.64 15.45 -4.38
C ARG A 134 15.22 15.16 -2.95
N LEU A 135 15.33 13.90 -2.52
CA LEU A 135 14.97 13.46 -1.16
C LEU A 135 16.12 13.64 -0.14
N GLU A 136 17.31 14.08 -0.56
CA GLU A 136 18.51 14.16 0.30
C GLU A 136 18.28 14.99 1.56
N GLU A 137 17.62 16.16 1.46
CA GLU A 137 17.32 17.03 2.60
C GLU A 137 16.40 16.40 3.64
N HIS A 138 15.67 15.34 3.25
CA HIS A 138 14.76 14.56 4.08
C HIS A 138 15.39 13.26 4.62
N ILE A 139 16.65 12.97 4.26
CA ILE A 139 17.41 11.84 4.84
C ILE A 139 17.88 12.21 6.25
N LYS A 140 17.74 11.28 7.18
CA LYS A 140 17.91 11.51 8.62
C LYS A 140 19.08 10.72 9.20
N SER A 141 19.44 11.12 10.43
CA SER A 141 20.35 10.35 11.28
C SER A 141 19.79 8.94 11.57
N ASP A 142 20.66 8.01 11.92
CA ASP A 142 20.24 6.65 12.25
C ASP A 142 19.28 6.62 13.45
N GLU A 143 19.45 7.51 14.44
CA GLU A 143 18.53 7.66 15.59
C GLU A 143 17.13 8.08 15.13
N THR A 144 17.04 9.07 14.25
CA THR A 144 15.74 9.53 13.69
C THR A 144 15.09 8.42 12.83
N ASN A 145 15.89 7.71 12.03
CA ASN A 145 15.40 6.57 11.25
C ASN A 145 14.87 5.44 12.14
N GLN A 146 15.51 5.20 13.31
CA GLN A 146 15.02 4.23 14.29
C GLN A 146 13.62 4.64 14.80
N LYS A 147 13.42 5.91 15.14
CA LYS A 147 12.13 6.43 15.61
C LYS A 147 11.05 6.34 14.54
N ILE A 148 11.38 6.66 13.27
CA ILE A 148 10.45 6.51 12.13
C ILE A 148 10.06 5.04 11.94
N LYS A 149 11.01 4.11 12.12
CA LYS A 149 10.73 2.68 12.07
C LYS A 149 9.77 2.25 13.17
N GLU A 150 10.02 2.65 14.42
CA GLU A 150 9.12 2.37 15.55
C GLU A 150 7.69 2.87 15.28
N ASN A 151 7.54 4.09 14.77
CA ASN A 151 6.25 4.63 14.40
C ASN A 151 5.58 3.83 13.26
N SER A 152 6.35 3.34 12.30
CA SER A 152 5.85 2.49 11.21
C SER A 152 5.37 1.13 11.73
N ASP A 153 6.10 0.53 12.66
CA ASP A 153 5.71 -0.71 13.32
C ASP A 153 4.42 -0.51 14.13
N ASN A 154 4.29 0.61 14.87
CA ASN A 154 3.08 0.98 15.57
C ASN A 154 1.88 1.19 14.62
N ILE A 155 2.08 1.80 13.44
CA ILE A 155 1.03 1.93 12.42
C ILE A 155 0.57 0.54 11.94
N ASN A 156 1.49 -0.37 11.68
CA ASN A 156 1.20 -1.74 11.25
C ASN A 156 0.40 -2.51 12.32
N GLU A 157 0.73 -2.30 13.60
CA GLU A 157 -0.05 -2.86 14.72
C GLU A 157 -1.49 -2.33 14.71
N GLN A 158 -1.69 -1.00 14.55
CA GLN A 158 -3.04 -0.45 14.48
C GLN A 158 -3.82 -0.97 13.26
N LEU A 159 -3.17 -1.17 12.11
CA LEU A 159 -3.79 -1.78 10.93
C LEU A 159 -4.17 -3.25 11.17
N SER A 160 -3.37 -3.99 11.92
CA SER A 160 -3.70 -5.37 12.32
C SER A 160 -4.94 -5.40 13.22
N ILE A 161 -5.03 -4.49 14.21
CA ILE A 161 -6.22 -4.34 15.06
C ILE A 161 -7.45 -3.98 14.22
N TYR A 162 -7.32 -3.05 13.26
CA TYR A 162 -8.39 -2.70 12.32
C TYR A 162 -8.90 -3.92 11.55
N ASN A 163 -7.99 -4.72 10.98
CA ASN A 163 -8.35 -5.92 10.23
C ASN A 163 -9.07 -6.97 11.11
N ASN A 164 -8.67 -7.11 12.38
CA ASN A 164 -9.35 -8.01 13.31
C ASN A 164 -10.75 -7.50 13.65
N LEU A 165 -10.91 -6.19 13.93
CA LEU A 165 -12.24 -5.60 14.14
C LEU A 165 -13.16 -5.84 12.95
N LEU A 166 -12.64 -5.70 11.70
CA LEU A 166 -13.44 -5.96 10.49
C LEU A 166 -13.90 -7.42 10.39
N LYS A 167 -13.08 -8.39 10.82
CA LYS A 167 -13.46 -9.81 10.83
C LYS A 167 -14.58 -10.09 11.83
N ASP A 168 -14.60 -9.39 12.95
CA ASP A 168 -15.53 -9.60 14.05
C ASP A 168 -16.87 -8.87 13.83
N ILE A 169 -16.96 -7.95 12.85
CA ILE A 169 -18.21 -7.25 12.54
C ILE A 169 -19.22 -8.18 11.90
N GLU A 170 -20.32 -8.42 12.58
CA GLU A 170 -21.49 -9.08 12.02
C GLU A 170 -22.49 -8.05 11.50
N TYR A 171 -22.81 -8.10 10.21
CA TYR A 171 -23.72 -7.14 9.56
C TYR A 171 -25.22 -7.35 9.91
N GLY A 172 -25.56 -8.51 10.52
CA GLY A 172 -26.93 -8.85 10.83
C GLY A 172 -27.67 -9.50 9.67
N ASN A 173 -28.98 -9.65 9.83
CA ASN A 173 -29.86 -10.33 8.89
C ASN A 173 -30.82 -9.35 8.24
N ILE A 174 -31.27 -9.69 7.02
CA ILE A 174 -32.35 -9.01 6.29
C ILE A 174 -33.41 -10.04 5.91
N CYS A 175 -34.63 -9.58 5.61
CA CYS A 175 -35.69 -10.43 5.10
C CYS A 175 -35.86 -10.21 3.61
N VAL A 176 -35.73 -11.25 2.79
CA VAL A 176 -35.95 -11.21 1.33
C VAL A 176 -36.91 -12.32 0.97
N ASP A 177 -38.04 -11.97 0.36
CA ASP A 177 -39.10 -12.93 -0.05
C ASP A 177 -39.60 -13.83 1.11
N GLY A 178 -39.56 -13.30 2.36
CA GLY A 178 -39.96 -14.04 3.55
C GLY A 178 -38.88 -14.95 4.16
N GLU A 179 -37.69 -15.00 3.56
CA GLU A 179 -36.55 -15.73 4.09
C GLU A 179 -35.57 -14.78 4.82
N GLU A 180 -35.04 -15.23 5.95
CA GLU A 180 -34.00 -14.52 6.68
C GLU A 180 -32.62 -14.83 6.11
N ILE A 181 -31.91 -13.77 5.67
CA ILE A 181 -30.61 -13.87 5.02
C ILE A 181 -29.55 -13.12 5.85
N LYS A 182 -28.52 -13.82 6.30
CA LYS A 182 -27.37 -13.21 6.95
C LYS A 182 -26.52 -12.45 5.91
N ILE A 183 -26.31 -11.16 6.15
CA ILE A 183 -25.42 -10.33 5.32
C ILE A 183 -23.97 -10.56 5.72
N THR A 184 -23.12 -10.71 4.69
CA THR A 184 -21.68 -10.91 4.81
C THR A 184 -20.96 -10.00 3.81
N SER A 185 -19.65 -9.81 3.95
CA SER A 185 -18.84 -9.07 2.98
C SER A 185 -18.93 -9.65 1.56
N SER A 186 -19.08 -10.95 1.42
CA SER A 186 -19.15 -11.64 0.12
C SER A 186 -20.51 -11.48 -0.58
N ASN A 187 -21.62 -11.32 0.14
CA ASN A 187 -22.94 -11.17 -0.46
C ASN A 187 -23.51 -9.75 -0.40
N PHE A 188 -22.86 -8.83 0.31
CA PHE A 188 -23.29 -7.43 0.46
C PHE A 188 -23.58 -6.76 -0.89
N ALA A 189 -22.66 -6.88 -1.86
CA ALA A 189 -22.81 -6.26 -3.17
C ALA A 189 -24.08 -6.71 -3.90
N LYS A 190 -24.45 -7.99 -3.77
CA LYS A 190 -25.68 -8.55 -4.36
C LYS A 190 -26.92 -7.86 -3.80
N TYR A 191 -27.02 -7.72 -2.48
CA TYR A 191 -28.22 -7.23 -1.83
C TYR A 191 -28.33 -5.70 -1.83
N ILE A 192 -27.22 -4.97 -1.74
CA ILE A 192 -27.22 -3.51 -1.86
C ILE A 192 -27.52 -3.04 -3.29
N SER A 193 -27.31 -3.90 -4.30
CA SER A 193 -27.63 -3.62 -5.71
C SER A 193 -28.95 -4.27 -6.15
N SER A 194 -29.74 -4.82 -5.23
CA SER A 194 -31.04 -5.44 -5.55
C SER A 194 -31.99 -4.45 -6.24
N ARG A 195 -32.81 -4.93 -7.17
CA ARG A 195 -33.89 -4.11 -7.75
C ARG A 195 -35.00 -3.80 -6.74
N ASP A 196 -35.22 -4.71 -5.77
CA ASP A 196 -36.10 -4.45 -4.64
C ASP A 196 -35.52 -3.39 -3.69
N ARG A 197 -36.25 -2.29 -3.52
CA ARG A 197 -35.82 -1.15 -2.72
C ARG A 197 -35.74 -1.48 -1.23
N ASP A 198 -36.65 -2.30 -0.72
CA ASP A 198 -36.68 -2.65 0.70
C ASP A 198 -35.47 -3.53 1.06
N THR A 199 -35.11 -4.47 0.21
CA THR A 199 -33.89 -5.26 0.32
C THR A 199 -32.64 -4.36 0.40
N ARG A 200 -32.51 -3.35 -0.49
CA ARG A 200 -31.38 -2.40 -0.43
C ARG A 200 -31.36 -1.63 0.87
N LYS A 201 -32.53 -1.12 1.29
CA LYS A 201 -32.68 -0.34 2.53
C LYS A 201 -32.29 -1.19 3.74
N GLN A 202 -32.83 -2.38 3.88
CA GLN A 202 -32.49 -3.30 4.98
C GLN A 202 -30.98 -3.60 5.01
N THR A 203 -30.39 -3.91 3.84
CA THR A 203 -28.94 -4.18 3.70
C THR A 203 -28.11 -3.00 4.16
N TYR A 204 -28.46 -1.79 3.71
CA TYR A 204 -27.76 -0.57 4.08
C TYR A 204 -27.78 -0.34 5.59
N TYR A 205 -28.95 -0.43 6.21
CA TYR A 205 -29.07 -0.20 7.66
C TYR A 205 -28.44 -1.32 8.49
N ALA A 206 -28.53 -2.57 8.07
CA ALA A 206 -27.87 -3.68 8.73
C ALA A 206 -26.35 -3.45 8.84
N VAL A 207 -25.72 -3.14 7.71
CA VAL A 207 -24.26 -2.87 7.66
C VAL A 207 -23.89 -1.61 8.42
N ASN A 208 -24.57 -0.48 8.16
CA ASN A 208 -24.21 0.78 8.81
C ASN A 208 -24.43 0.75 10.33
N SER A 209 -25.47 0.06 10.80
CA SER A 209 -25.71 -0.09 12.24
C SER A 209 -24.62 -0.89 12.94
N SER A 210 -24.04 -1.89 12.25
CA SER A 210 -22.93 -2.68 12.78
C SER A 210 -21.63 -1.87 12.87
N PHE A 211 -21.27 -1.12 11.83
CA PHE A 211 -20.13 -0.20 11.88
C PHE A 211 -20.31 0.92 12.91
N LYS A 212 -21.54 1.41 13.07
CA LYS A 212 -21.84 2.44 14.08
C LYS A 212 -21.54 2.01 15.51
N LYS A 213 -21.67 0.73 15.84
CA LYS A 213 -21.32 0.18 17.16
C LYS A 213 -19.82 0.30 17.45
N GLU A 214 -18.99 0.17 16.41
CA GLU A 214 -17.53 0.18 16.50
C GLU A 214 -16.90 1.55 16.18
N LYS A 215 -17.72 2.61 15.98
CA LYS A 215 -17.24 3.92 15.54
C LYS A 215 -16.12 4.51 16.39
N ASP A 216 -16.22 4.33 17.73
CA ASP A 216 -15.23 4.90 18.66
C ASP A 216 -13.90 4.14 18.59
N ASN A 217 -13.93 2.81 18.35
CA ASN A 217 -12.75 2.00 18.13
C ASN A 217 -12.06 2.41 16.83
N PHE A 218 -12.82 2.56 15.73
CA PHE A 218 -12.26 3.04 14.46
C PHE A 218 -11.70 4.46 14.56
N ALA A 219 -12.39 5.37 15.26
CA ALA A 219 -11.90 6.73 15.47
C ALA A 219 -10.57 6.76 16.24
N ASN A 220 -10.45 5.94 17.30
CA ASN A 220 -9.23 5.82 18.08
C ASN A 220 -8.05 5.26 17.25
N LEU A 221 -8.30 4.23 16.43
CA LEU A 221 -7.29 3.67 15.54
C LEU A 221 -6.82 4.71 14.51
N LEU A 222 -7.76 5.42 13.89
CA LEU A 222 -7.47 6.47 12.93
C LEU A 222 -6.62 7.57 13.55
N ASN A 223 -6.98 8.05 14.73
CA ASN A 223 -6.24 9.09 15.45
C ASN A 223 -4.80 8.66 15.75
N LYS A 224 -4.59 7.41 16.19
CA LYS A 224 -3.24 6.88 16.44
C LYS A 224 -2.41 6.81 15.16
N ILE A 225 -2.98 6.29 14.08
CA ILE A 225 -2.30 6.19 12.77
C ILE A 225 -1.90 7.59 12.28
N TYR A 226 -2.81 8.56 12.35
CA TYR A 226 -2.51 9.94 11.97
C TYR A 226 -1.47 10.58 12.88
N GLY A 227 -1.51 10.33 14.19
CA GLY A 227 -0.50 10.80 15.14
C GLY A 227 0.91 10.36 14.74
N TYR A 228 1.12 9.08 14.47
CA TYR A 228 2.42 8.54 14.01
C TYR A 228 2.84 9.10 12.64
N ARG A 229 1.90 9.27 11.71
CA ARG A 229 2.21 9.86 10.40
C ARG A 229 2.62 11.33 10.50
N ILE A 230 1.97 12.10 11.37
CA ILE A 230 2.34 13.50 11.65
C ILE A 230 3.73 13.56 12.27
N GLU A 231 4.00 12.73 13.29
CA GLU A 231 5.31 12.64 13.92
C GLU A 231 6.42 12.32 12.90
N ASN A 232 6.20 11.32 12.05
CA ASN A 232 7.14 10.97 10.98
C ASN A 232 7.37 12.15 10.03
N SER A 233 6.32 12.87 9.61
CA SER A 233 6.45 14.04 8.73
C SER A 233 7.34 15.12 9.36
N ILE A 234 7.16 15.40 10.65
CA ILE A 234 7.96 16.38 11.39
C ILE A 234 9.42 15.90 11.50
N LEU A 235 9.64 14.62 11.85
CA LEU A 235 10.96 14.02 11.93
C LEU A 235 11.70 14.11 10.59
N GLU A 236 11.00 13.99 9.48
CA GLU A 236 11.51 14.08 8.11
C GLU A 236 11.51 15.51 7.55
N LYS A 237 11.22 16.53 8.38
CA LYS A 237 11.24 17.97 8.05
C LYS A 237 10.20 18.37 6.98
N TYR A 238 9.06 17.71 6.94
CA TYR A 238 7.91 18.17 6.16
C TYR A 238 6.95 18.99 7.04
N ASN A 239 6.27 19.96 6.46
CA ASN A 239 5.29 20.77 7.19
C ASN A 239 3.97 20.04 7.41
N SER A 240 3.69 19.01 6.62
CA SER A 240 2.48 18.20 6.75
C SER A 240 2.64 16.80 6.15
N VAL A 241 1.75 15.88 6.53
CA VAL A 241 1.66 14.54 5.91
C VAL A 241 1.35 14.64 4.42
N LEU A 242 0.48 15.58 4.02
CA LEU A 242 0.15 15.79 2.61
C LEU A 242 1.37 16.26 1.81
N GLU A 243 2.12 17.23 2.33
CA GLU A 243 3.35 17.70 1.69
C GLU A 243 4.34 16.55 1.51
N LYS A 244 4.56 15.74 2.56
CA LYS A 244 5.42 14.57 2.49
C LYS A 244 5.00 13.65 1.33
N ILE A 245 3.74 13.23 1.30
CA ILE A 245 3.22 12.29 0.29
C ILE A 245 3.42 12.88 -1.12
N LEU A 246 3.02 14.13 -1.34
CA LEU A 246 3.13 14.76 -2.65
C LEU A 246 4.59 14.94 -3.08
N PHE A 247 5.45 15.30 -2.14
CA PHE A 247 6.89 15.44 -2.41
C PHE A 247 7.51 14.09 -2.75
N GLU A 248 7.28 13.04 -1.97
CA GLU A 248 7.82 11.69 -2.23
C GLU A 248 7.39 11.17 -3.61
N GLU A 249 6.12 11.38 -3.99
CA GLU A 249 5.57 10.97 -5.29
C GLU A 249 5.92 11.95 -6.43
N ASN A 250 6.64 13.02 -6.15
CA ASN A 250 6.98 14.07 -7.11
C ASN A 250 5.74 14.69 -7.77
N ILE A 251 4.67 14.91 -6.99
CA ILE A 251 3.41 15.52 -7.42
C ILE A 251 3.39 17.00 -7.03
N ASN A 252 3.15 17.88 -8.00
CA ASN A 252 2.93 19.30 -7.70
C ASN A 252 1.63 19.47 -6.89
N PRO A 253 1.68 20.11 -5.69
CA PRO A 253 0.48 20.36 -4.86
C PRO A 253 -0.67 21.06 -5.57
N GLU A 254 -0.38 21.89 -6.58
CA GLU A 254 -1.41 22.54 -7.40
C GLU A 254 -2.31 21.55 -8.14
N ILE A 255 -1.81 20.36 -8.48
CA ILE A 255 -2.59 19.32 -9.16
C ILE A 255 -3.75 18.89 -8.28
N ILE A 256 -3.52 18.70 -6.98
CA ILE A 256 -4.57 18.32 -6.01
C ILE A 256 -5.60 19.44 -5.87
N SER A 257 -5.14 20.69 -5.75
CA SER A 257 -6.02 21.84 -5.67
C SER A 257 -6.91 21.98 -6.92
N LYS A 258 -6.32 21.85 -8.11
CA LYS A 258 -7.06 21.87 -9.38
C LYS A 258 -8.03 20.70 -9.54
N LEU A 259 -7.66 19.50 -9.04
CA LEU A 259 -8.57 18.35 -9.04
C LEU A 259 -9.80 18.63 -8.18
N ILE A 260 -9.60 19.11 -6.95
CA ILE A 260 -10.70 19.47 -6.04
C ILE A 260 -11.60 20.56 -6.66
N GLU A 261 -10.98 21.60 -7.21
CA GLU A 261 -11.71 22.67 -7.91
C GLU A 261 -12.52 22.14 -9.10
N SER A 262 -11.91 21.30 -9.93
CA SER A 262 -12.58 20.69 -11.08
C SER A 262 -13.78 19.82 -10.66
N VAL A 263 -13.64 19.02 -9.61
CA VAL A 263 -14.75 18.22 -9.07
C VAL A 263 -15.85 19.12 -8.54
N ASN A 264 -15.51 20.14 -7.73
CA ASN A 264 -16.49 21.06 -7.15
C ASN A 264 -17.25 21.86 -8.23
N ASN A 265 -16.56 22.28 -9.29
CA ASN A 265 -17.17 23.03 -10.41
C ASN A 265 -18.08 22.15 -11.30
N ASN A 266 -18.06 20.83 -11.13
CA ASN A 266 -18.86 19.88 -11.91
C ASN A 266 -19.81 19.04 -11.05
N LEU A 267 -20.08 19.43 -9.80
CA LEU A 267 -21.01 18.71 -8.91
C LEU A 267 -22.44 18.68 -9.46
N ASP A 268 -22.84 19.69 -10.20
CA ASP A 268 -24.16 19.78 -10.90
C ASP A 268 -24.35 18.60 -11.88
N LEU A 269 -23.31 18.14 -12.56
CA LEU A 269 -23.39 16.97 -13.44
C LEU A 269 -23.73 15.70 -12.66
N ILE A 270 -23.10 15.52 -11.49
CA ILE A 270 -23.39 14.36 -10.61
C ILE A 270 -24.82 14.47 -10.08
N GLN A 271 -25.24 15.66 -9.64
CA GLN A 271 -26.61 15.90 -9.14
C GLN A 271 -27.64 15.61 -10.22
N ASN A 272 -27.42 16.09 -11.46
CA ASN A 272 -28.29 15.82 -12.60
C ASN A 272 -28.36 14.33 -12.93
N TYR A 273 -27.21 13.62 -12.92
CA TYR A 273 -27.20 12.18 -13.12
C TYR A 273 -28.01 11.45 -12.04
N LEU A 274 -27.84 11.81 -10.76
CA LEU A 274 -28.58 11.21 -9.66
C LEU A 274 -30.08 11.48 -9.76
N LYS A 275 -30.48 12.68 -10.23
CA LYS A 275 -31.89 13.04 -10.50
C LYS A 275 -32.46 12.16 -11.60
N ILE A 276 -31.80 12.09 -12.76
CA ILE A 276 -32.25 11.23 -13.88
C ILE A 276 -32.39 9.77 -13.41
N LYS A 277 -31.44 9.30 -12.63
CA LYS A 277 -31.47 7.95 -12.08
C LYS A 277 -32.65 7.72 -11.14
N SER A 278 -32.96 8.69 -10.28
CA SER A 278 -34.12 8.64 -9.40
C SER A 278 -35.44 8.63 -10.18
N ASP A 279 -35.54 9.46 -11.22
CA ASP A 279 -36.71 9.52 -12.11
C ASP A 279 -36.92 8.15 -12.83
N LEU A 280 -35.83 7.54 -13.35
CA LEU A 280 -35.89 6.23 -14.01
C LEU A 280 -36.23 5.09 -13.06
N LEU A 281 -35.90 5.21 -11.80
CA LEU A 281 -36.22 4.25 -10.75
C LEU A 281 -37.58 4.51 -10.08
N GLU A 282 -38.30 5.56 -10.50
CA GLU A 282 -39.58 6.00 -9.92
C GLU A 282 -39.48 6.27 -8.40
N ILE A 283 -38.36 6.90 -7.96
CA ILE A 283 -38.07 7.19 -6.53
C ILE A 283 -38.20 8.70 -6.30
N GLU A 284 -39.24 9.14 -5.59
CA GLU A 284 -39.46 10.54 -5.23
C GLU A 284 -38.42 11.07 -4.25
N GLU A 285 -38.08 10.28 -3.21
CA GLU A 285 -37.10 10.63 -2.18
C GLU A 285 -35.91 9.63 -2.20
N PRO A 286 -34.86 9.90 -2.98
CA PRO A 286 -33.73 9.01 -3.09
C PRO A 286 -32.83 9.06 -1.84
N HIS A 287 -32.35 7.90 -1.44
CA HIS A 287 -31.38 7.71 -0.37
C HIS A 287 -30.08 7.09 -0.89
N LEU A 288 -29.03 7.08 -0.10
CA LEU A 288 -27.73 6.54 -0.50
C LEU A 288 -27.80 5.09 -1.00
N TYR A 289 -28.70 4.28 -0.47
CA TYR A 289 -28.90 2.89 -0.93
C TYR A 289 -29.60 2.78 -2.31
N ASP A 290 -30.09 3.87 -2.86
CA ASP A 290 -30.76 3.86 -4.18
C ASP A 290 -29.77 4.12 -5.34
N PHE A 291 -28.59 4.65 -5.06
CA PHE A 291 -27.65 5.03 -6.10
C PHE A 291 -26.76 3.90 -6.63
N GLY A 292 -26.65 2.77 -5.91
CA GLY A 292 -25.88 1.60 -6.33
C GLY A 292 -26.60 0.65 -7.27
N VAL A 293 -27.93 0.80 -7.45
CA VAL A 293 -28.73 -0.14 -8.25
C VAL A 293 -28.47 0.07 -9.76
N PRO A 294 -28.34 -1.01 -10.57
CA PRO A 294 -28.25 -0.91 -12.03
C PRO A 294 -29.55 -0.42 -12.64
N LEU A 295 -29.49 0.25 -13.80
CA LEU A 295 -30.64 0.80 -14.53
C LEU A 295 -31.17 -0.14 -15.64
N ASP A 296 -30.46 -1.20 -15.98
CA ASP A 296 -30.74 -2.20 -17.02
C ASP A 296 -31.47 -3.46 -16.51
#